data_47847ffc8bff775c102f3ae8ee9f0c59
#
_entry.id   47847ffc8bff775c102f3ae8ee9f0c59
#
_cell.length_a   1.000
_cell.length_b   1.000
_cell.length_c   1.000
_cell.angle_alpha   90.00
_cell.angle_beta   90.00
_cell.angle_gamma   90.00
#
_symmetry.space_group_name_H-M   'P 1'
#
loop_
_entity.id
_entity.type
_entity.pdbx_description
1 polymer ?
#
loop_
_entity_poly.entity_id
_entity_poly.type
_entity_poly.pdbx_seq_one_letter_code
_entity_poly.pdbx_strand_id
1 'polypeptide(L)'
;AALERHLIEVAPQAAQHLVDTVYFGGGTPSILEPRVLTGILQAVRDHFAIDPAAEITVECNPSKDLTGDMEQYAAAGINRVSIGMQSAVDRERFALGRRAGSGEVARTVAAAKAAGITNISLDVMLGTPKQTPDSLEETFAFIARMQVTHISAYLLKIEPGTPFDRLQAKLALPEEDTVCQMYLQTVERLGQLGFAQYEISNFARPGYESRHNLKYWLLEPYLGLGPSAHSLWNGRRFYFDRDWIWQDEGPGGDREEQILLGLRLNRGIPEDWLTRDPAPYIAGGFMRRANGRISLTPRGMLVSNTILAELLD
;
A
#
# COMPACT_ATOMS: atom_id res chain seq x y z
N ALA A 1 4.10 15.57 21.21
CA ALA A 1 5.35 15.86 21.94
C ALA A 1 6.55 15.02 21.46
N ALA A 2 6.55 13.66 21.58
CA ALA A 2 7.74 12.87 21.18
C ALA A 2 7.95 12.88 19.65
N LEU A 3 6.90 12.60 18.88
CA LEU A 3 6.95 12.64 17.42
C LEU A 3 7.34 14.03 16.88
N GLU A 4 6.83 15.07 17.49
CA GLU A 4 7.14 16.45 17.12
C GLU A 4 8.62 16.80 17.40
N ARG A 5 9.17 16.36 18.52
CA ARG A 5 10.63 16.50 18.78
C ARG A 5 11.45 15.77 17.71
N HIS A 6 11.10 14.54 17.41
CA HIS A 6 11.78 13.77 16.36
C HIS A 6 11.72 14.46 14.99
N LEU A 7 10.55 15.01 14.65
CA LEU A 7 10.35 15.80 13.43
C LEU A 7 11.32 17.00 13.37
N ILE A 8 11.43 17.76 14.48
CA ILE A 8 12.36 18.91 14.58
C ILE A 8 13.82 18.47 14.45
N GLU A 9 14.20 17.32 15.05
CA GLU A 9 15.55 16.77 14.98
C GLU A 9 15.93 16.31 13.57
N VAL A 10 14.97 15.78 12.80
CA VAL A 10 15.20 15.23 11.46
C VAL A 10 15.13 16.32 10.37
N ALA A 11 14.31 17.36 10.56
CA ALA A 11 14.04 18.37 9.55
C ALA A 11 15.31 19.02 8.93
N PRO A 12 16.39 19.34 9.68
CA PRO A 12 17.60 19.90 9.10
C PRO A 12 18.26 19.01 8.03
N GLN A 13 18.10 17.69 8.12
CA GLN A 13 18.66 16.75 7.14
C GLN A 13 17.98 16.87 5.79
N ALA A 14 16.70 17.29 5.77
CA ALA A 14 15.88 17.43 4.58
C ALA A 14 15.73 18.90 4.10
N ALA A 15 16.48 19.85 4.65
CA ALA A 15 16.33 21.29 4.37
C ALA A 15 16.48 21.67 2.88
N GLN A 16 17.16 20.84 2.08
CA GLN A 16 17.35 21.06 0.64
C GLN A 16 16.34 20.27 -0.23
N HIS A 17 15.39 19.60 0.40
CA HIS A 17 14.43 18.73 -0.29
C HIS A 17 13.02 19.31 -0.24
N LEU A 18 12.28 19.11 -1.33
CA LEU A 18 10.86 19.41 -1.40
C LEU A 18 10.08 18.14 -1.10
N VAL A 19 9.23 18.16 -0.07
CA VAL A 19 8.39 17.04 0.32
C VAL A 19 7.18 16.98 -0.63
N ASP A 20 7.12 15.94 -1.42
CA ASP A 20 6.05 15.73 -2.41
C ASP A 20 5.01 14.69 -1.96
N THR A 21 5.27 13.96 -0.85
CA THR A 21 4.29 13.07 -0.22
C THR A 21 4.40 13.10 1.29
N VAL A 22 3.25 13.03 1.97
CA VAL A 22 3.13 12.79 3.42
C VAL A 22 2.15 11.64 3.63
N TYR A 23 2.53 10.64 4.43
CA TYR A 23 1.70 9.47 4.63
C TYR A 23 1.51 9.18 6.13
N PHE A 24 0.29 9.25 6.60
CA PHE A 24 -0.10 8.85 7.94
C PHE A 24 -0.56 7.38 7.90
N GLY A 25 0.29 6.48 8.36
CA GLY A 25 0.07 5.04 8.35
C GLY A 25 0.61 4.36 9.61
N GLY A 26 0.53 3.03 9.59
CA GLY A 26 0.98 2.20 10.70
C GLY A 26 -0.05 2.11 11.84
N GLY A 27 -0.63 0.96 12.05
CA GLY A 27 -1.75 0.80 12.98
C GLY A 27 -3.06 1.34 12.40
N THR A 28 -3.65 2.34 13.03
CA THR A 28 -4.90 2.95 12.55
C THR A 28 -4.92 4.44 12.88
N PRO A 29 -4.35 5.30 12.06
CA PRO A 29 -4.27 6.74 12.31
C PRO A 29 -5.62 7.40 12.60
N SER A 30 -6.68 6.99 11.92
CA SER A 30 -8.04 7.53 12.10
C SER A 30 -8.70 7.20 13.45
N ILE A 31 -8.05 6.44 14.33
CA ILE A 31 -8.49 6.32 15.74
C ILE A 31 -8.17 7.59 16.53
N LEU A 32 -7.11 8.28 16.15
CA LEU A 32 -6.74 9.55 16.77
C LEU A 32 -7.79 10.62 16.47
N GLU A 33 -7.92 11.58 17.38
CA GLU A 33 -8.74 12.74 17.08
C GLU A 33 -8.15 13.52 15.89
N PRO A 34 -8.96 14.02 14.95
CA PRO A 34 -8.49 14.71 13.76
C PRO A 34 -7.50 15.84 14.06
N ARG A 35 -7.73 16.60 15.15
CA ARG A 35 -6.83 17.67 15.58
C ARG A 35 -5.39 17.20 15.86
N VAL A 36 -5.20 15.92 16.24
CA VAL A 36 -3.85 15.37 16.48
C VAL A 36 -3.14 15.18 15.15
N LEU A 37 -3.79 14.55 14.15
CA LEU A 37 -3.21 14.34 12.82
C LEU A 37 -2.97 15.66 12.09
N THR A 38 -3.94 16.58 12.12
CA THR A 38 -3.81 17.90 11.48
C THR A 38 -2.74 18.75 12.17
N GLY A 39 -2.59 18.62 13.50
CA GLY A 39 -1.50 19.26 14.24
C GLY A 39 -0.11 18.71 13.86
N ILE A 40 0.00 17.40 13.67
CA ILE A 40 1.25 16.79 13.16
C ILE A 40 1.53 17.28 11.73
N LEU A 41 0.52 17.34 10.87
CA LEU A 41 0.69 17.85 9.51
C LEU A 41 1.12 19.33 9.51
N GLN A 42 0.58 20.13 10.43
CA GLN A 42 1.01 21.52 10.59
C GLN A 42 2.48 21.59 11.02
N ALA A 43 2.90 20.77 11.97
CA ALA A 43 4.30 20.70 12.37
C ALA A 43 5.23 20.27 11.21
N VAL A 44 4.76 19.37 10.32
CA VAL A 44 5.50 19.03 9.09
C VAL A 44 5.64 20.27 8.20
N ARG A 45 4.59 21.07 8.02
CA ARG A 45 4.63 22.32 7.23
C ARG A 45 5.55 23.39 7.82
N ASP A 46 5.63 23.46 9.13
CA ASP A 46 6.45 24.45 9.82
C ASP A 46 7.96 24.16 9.70
N HIS A 47 8.33 22.89 9.44
CA HIS A 47 9.72 22.46 9.44
C HIS A 47 10.24 21.91 8.10
N PHE A 48 9.35 21.58 7.15
CA PHE A 48 9.72 21.06 5.84
C PHE A 48 9.10 21.90 4.71
N ALA A 49 9.82 22.06 3.62
CA ALA A 49 9.26 22.63 2.41
C ALA A 49 8.35 21.59 1.75
N ILE A 50 7.03 21.81 1.77
CA ILE A 50 6.04 20.91 1.16
C ILE A 50 5.63 21.45 -0.21
N ASP A 51 5.64 20.58 -1.24
CA ASP A 51 5.09 20.89 -2.56
C ASP A 51 3.60 21.21 -2.42
N PRO A 52 3.11 22.33 -2.99
CA PRO A 52 1.67 22.63 -3.03
C PRO A 52 0.81 21.51 -3.63
N ALA A 53 1.39 20.67 -4.51
CA ALA A 53 0.76 19.51 -5.13
C ALA A 53 1.10 18.19 -4.41
N ALA A 54 1.61 18.22 -3.17
CA ALA A 54 1.97 17.02 -2.42
C ALA A 54 0.78 16.08 -2.24
N GLU A 55 1.02 14.77 -2.36
CA GLU A 55 0.06 13.74 -1.96
C GLU A 55 0.09 13.60 -0.43
N ILE A 56 -1.00 13.91 0.24
CA ILE A 56 -1.11 13.80 1.70
C ILE A 56 -2.19 12.76 2.03
N THR A 57 -1.75 11.60 2.51
CA THR A 57 -2.58 10.41 2.72
C THR A 57 -2.82 10.13 4.20
N VAL A 58 -4.03 9.70 4.55
CA VAL A 58 -4.38 9.11 5.85
C VAL A 58 -5.01 7.73 5.67
N GLU A 59 -4.54 6.75 6.44
CA GLU A 59 -5.19 5.44 6.57
C GLU A 59 -6.41 5.53 7.49
N CYS A 60 -7.53 5.02 7.01
CA CYS A 60 -8.82 5.09 7.69
C CYS A 60 -9.40 3.69 7.96
N ASN A 61 -9.83 3.48 9.21
CA ASN A 61 -10.63 2.30 9.56
C ASN A 61 -12.11 2.71 9.66
N PRO A 62 -13.00 2.10 8.85
CA PRO A 62 -14.43 2.46 8.81
C PRO A 62 -15.24 2.00 10.02
N SER A 63 -14.63 1.50 11.10
CA SER A 63 -15.32 1.07 12.32
C SER A 63 -15.90 2.23 13.16
N LYS A 64 -15.56 3.46 12.82
CA LYS A 64 -15.98 4.71 13.45
C LYS A 64 -16.68 5.58 12.40
N ASP A 65 -17.62 6.40 12.83
CA ASP A 65 -18.15 7.47 11.96
C ASP A 65 -17.07 8.53 11.75
N LEU A 66 -16.63 8.66 10.49
CA LEU A 66 -15.56 9.56 10.09
C LEU A 66 -16.09 10.82 9.36
N THR A 67 -17.40 11.10 9.38
CA THR A 67 -17.97 12.21 8.62
C THR A 67 -17.34 13.54 9.01
N GLY A 68 -17.34 13.89 10.29
CA GLY A 68 -16.71 15.12 10.76
C GLY A 68 -15.18 15.10 10.70
N ASP A 69 -14.57 13.92 10.72
CA ASP A 69 -13.12 13.76 10.59
C ASP A 69 -12.67 14.10 9.16
N MET A 70 -13.41 13.65 8.14
CA MET A 70 -13.11 13.92 6.73
C MET A 70 -13.12 15.41 6.39
N GLU A 71 -14.06 16.16 6.95
CA GLU A 71 -14.11 17.62 6.79
C GLU A 71 -12.84 18.30 7.35
N GLN A 72 -12.40 17.89 8.55
CA GLN A 72 -11.19 18.41 9.17
C GLN A 72 -9.92 18.00 8.40
N TYR A 73 -9.88 16.77 7.89
CA TYR A 73 -8.77 16.29 7.05
C TYR A 73 -8.67 17.12 5.76
N ALA A 74 -9.77 17.31 5.06
CA ALA A 74 -9.81 18.11 3.84
C ALA A 74 -9.41 19.56 4.09
N ALA A 75 -9.94 20.18 5.15
CA ALA A 75 -9.59 21.54 5.55
C ALA A 75 -8.11 21.70 5.89
N ALA A 76 -7.46 20.65 6.42
CA ALA A 76 -6.03 20.64 6.67
C ALA A 76 -5.20 20.33 5.42
N GLY A 77 -5.83 20.03 4.26
CA GLY A 77 -5.16 19.74 3.00
C GLY A 77 -4.76 18.28 2.82
N ILE A 78 -5.31 17.35 3.61
CA ILE A 78 -5.24 15.92 3.32
C ILE A 78 -6.09 15.68 2.07
N ASN A 79 -5.50 15.10 1.03
CA ASN A 79 -6.12 14.98 -0.29
C ASN A 79 -6.28 13.53 -0.77
N ARG A 80 -5.79 12.55 0.02
CA ARG A 80 -5.95 11.12 -0.25
C ARG A 80 -6.31 10.37 1.04
N VAL A 81 -7.20 9.37 0.94
CA VAL A 81 -7.52 8.45 2.03
C VAL A 81 -7.43 7.01 1.57
N SER A 82 -6.88 6.11 2.43
CA SER A 82 -6.89 4.67 2.23
C SER A 82 -7.83 4.03 3.26
N ILE A 83 -8.86 3.34 2.80
CA ILE A 83 -9.93 2.83 3.66
C ILE A 83 -9.83 1.30 3.74
N GLY A 84 -9.57 0.79 4.93
CA GLY A 84 -9.44 -0.63 5.21
C GLY A 84 -10.74 -1.40 5.06
N MET A 85 -11.16 -1.71 3.83
CA MET A 85 -12.36 -2.49 3.54
C MET A 85 -12.16 -3.98 3.80
N GLN A 86 -11.09 -4.56 3.29
CA GLN A 86 -10.66 -5.96 3.29
C GLN A 86 -11.55 -6.89 2.43
N SER A 87 -12.85 -6.85 2.58
CA SER A 87 -13.87 -7.53 1.78
C SER A 87 -15.19 -6.74 1.86
N ALA A 88 -16.05 -6.83 0.87
CA ALA A 88 -17.43 -6.36 0.96
C ALA A 88 -18.38 -7.37 1.62
N VAL A 89 -17.91 -8.60 1.84
CA VAL A 89 -18.70 -9.71 2.42
C VAL A 89 -18.49 -9.74 3.94
N ASP A 90 -19.54 -9.49 4.69
CA ASP A 90 -19.46 -9.31 6.16
C ASP A 90 -18.92 -10.54 6.89
N ARG A 91 -19.26 -11.78 6.45
CA ARG A 91 -18.73 -13.02 7.07
C ARG A 91 -17.19 -13.12 6.99
N GLU A 92 -16.58 -12.59 5.91
CA GLU A 92 -15.14 -12.58 5.71
C GLU A 92 -14.49 -11.51 6.59
N ARG A 93 -15.09 -10.34 6.66
CA ARG A 93 -14.65 -9.25 7.54
C ARG A 93 -14.69 -9.66 9.01
N PHE A 94 -15.78 -10.29 9.45
CA PHE A 94 -15.88 -10.77 10.83
C PHE A 94 -14.85 -11.88 11.13
N ALA A 95 -14.53 -12.73 10.16
CA ALA A 95 -13.46 -13.71 10.31
C ALA A 95 -12.07 -13.05 10.48
N LEU A 96 -11.87 -11.85 9.95
CA LEU A 96 -10.68 -11.01 10.16
C LEU A 96 -10.75 -10.18 11.48
N GLY A 97 -11.78 -10.36 12.30
CA GLY A 97 -11.99 -9.57 13.51
C GLY A 97 -12.47 -8.13 13.26
N ARG A 98 -12.88 -7.81 12.02
CA ARG A 98 -13.43 -6.49 11.68
C ARG A 98 -14.89 -6.41 12.10
N ARG A 99 -15.25 -5.35 12.84
CA ARG A 99 -16.63 -5.14 13.33
C ARG A 99 -17.49 -4.33 12.38
N ALA A 100 -16.88 -3.45 11.59
CA ALA A 100 -17.59 -2.63 10.60
C ALA A 100 -18.03 -3.49 9.42
N GLY A 101 -19.25 -3.31 8.92
CA GLY A 101 -19.75 -3.95 7.71
C GLY A 101 -19.48 -3.11 6.44
N SER A 102 -19.95 -3.58 5.31
CA SER A 102 -19.82 -2.87 4.02
C SER A 102 -20.55 -1.52 4.00
N GLY A 103 -21.61 -1.38 4.81
CA GLY A 103 -22.34 -0.12 4.96
C GLY A 103 -21.49 1.00 5.59
N GLU A 104 -20.64 0.67 6.58
CA GLU A 104 -19.70 1.63 7.17
C GLU A 104 -18.64 2.09 6.17
N VAL A 105 -18.14 1.17 5.34
CA VAL A 105 -17.23 1.53 4.25
C VAL A 105 -17.88 2.50 3.27
N ALA A 106 -19.12 2.22 2.86
CA ALA A 106 -19.86 3.09 1.95
C ALA A 106 -20.08 4.49 2.54
N ARG A 107 -20.42 4.58 3.84
CA ARG A 107 -20.54 5.88 4.54
C ARG A 107 -19.22 6.64 4.59
N THR A 108 -18.11 5.95 4.88
CA THR A 108 -16.77 6.57 4.90
C THR A 108 -16.38 7.10 3.53
N VAL A 109 -16.62 6.34 2.45
CA VAL A 109 -16.39 6.82 1.08
C VAL A 109 -17.26 8.03 0.74
N ALA A 110 -18.53 8.00 1.13
CA ALA A 110 -19.44 9.13 0.91
C ALA A 110 -18.99 10.39 1.67
N ALA A 111 -18.56 10.23 2.93
CA ALA A 111 -18.04 11.32 3.76
C ALA A 111 -16.77 11.95 3.15
N ALA A 112 -15.82 11.13 2.68
CA ALA A 112 -14.62 11.61 2.01
C ALA A 112 -14.96 12.45 0.77
N LYS A 113 -15.86 11.94 -0.08
CA LYS A 113 -16.32 12.66 -1.28
C LYS A 113 -17.05 13.96 -0.95
N ALA A 114 -17.91 13.95 0.06
CA ALA A 114 -18.63 15.14 0.52
C ALA A 114 -17.68 16.22 1.04
N ALA A 115 -16.58 15.84 1.69
CA ALA A 115 -15.51 16.73 2.12
C ALA A 115 -14.58 17.19 0.98
N GLY A 116 -14.77 16.71 -0.25
CA GLY A 116 -13.93 17.07 -1.40
C GLY A 116 -12.70 16.18 -1.60
N ILE A 117 -12.50 15.13 -0.79
CA ILE A 117 -11.41 14.16 -0.98
C ILE A 117 -11.87 13.14 -2.03
N THR A 118 -11.35 13.25 -3.25
CA THR A 118 -11.72 12.39 -4.38
C THR A 118 -10.70 11.28 -4.65
N ASN A 119 -9.46 11.41 -4.15
CA ASN A 119 -8.45 10.36 -4.24
C ASN A 119 -8.67 9.36 -3.09
N ILE A 120 -9.39 8.27 -3.38
CA ILE A 120 -9.82 7.29 -2.39
C ILE A 120 -9.32 5.91 -2.79
N SER A 121 -8.60 5.25 -1.88
CA SER A 121 -8.21 3.85 -1.96
C SER A 121 -9.13 2.98 -1.12
N LEU A 122 -9.48 1.80 -1.62
CA LEU A 122 -10.03 0.71 -0.82
C LEU A 122 -9.00 -0.41 -0.72
N ASP A 123 -8.74 -0.85 0.50
CA ASP A 123 -7.86 -1.98 0.75
C ASP A 123 -8.68 -3.27 0.75
N VAL A 124 -8.25 -4.25 -0.05
CA VAL A 124 -8.85 -5.56 -0.22
C VAL A 124 -7.84 -6.63 0.20
N MET A 125 -8.29 -7.65 0.90
CA MET A 125 -7.47 -8.77 1.30
C MET A 125 -7.93 -10.04 0.59
N LEU A 126 -6.99 -10.74 -0.05
CA LEU A 126 -7.23 -11.98 -0.78
C LEU A 126 -6.77 -13.18 0.03
N GLY A 127 -7.48 -14.30 -0.08
CA GLY A 127 -7.17 -15.50 0.69
C GLY A 127 -7.62 -15.44 2.15
N THR A 128 -8.61 -14.61 2.46
CA THR A 128 -9.15 -14.50 3.82
C THR A 128 -10.00 -15.72 4.20
N PRO A 129 -10.17 -16.04 5.51
CA PRO A 129 -11.01 -17.15 5.90
C PRO A 129 -12.43 -17.05 5.32
N LYS A 130 -12.93 -18.16 4.79
CA LYS A 130 -14.25 -18.30 4.15
C LYS A 130 -14.42 -17.56 2.80
N GLN A 131 -13.38 -16.92 2.29
CA GLN A 131 -13.43 -16.28 0.98
C GLN A 131 -13.42 -17.32 -0.13
N THR A 132 -14.18 -17.04 -1.18
CA THR A 132 -14.27 -17.86 -2.39
C THR A 132 -14.16 -16.95 -3.63
N PRO A 133 -13.83 -17.48 -4.82
CA PRO A 133 -13.89 -16.70 -6.06
C PRO A 133 -15.25 -16.04 -6.29
N ASP A 134 -16.36 -16.70 -5.95
CA ASP A 134 -17.71 -16.13 -6.09
C ASP A 134 -17.94 -14.97 -5.11
N SER A 135 -17.51 -15.10 -3.85
CA SER A 135 -17.67 -14.03 -2.87
C SER A 135 -16.76 -12.82 -3.18
N LEU A 136 -15.68 -13.04 -3.90
CA LEU A 136 -14.81 -11.97 -4.40
C LEU A 136 -15.53 -11.14 -5.49
N GLU A 137 -16.41 -11.74 -6.31
CA GLU A 137 -17.25 -10.99 -7.25
C GLU A 137 -18.21 -10.01 -6.54
N GLU A 138 -18.73 -10.36 -5.35
CA GLU A 138 -19.51 -9.43 -4.54
C GLU A 138 -18.67 -8.20 -4.14
N THR A 139 -17.38 -8.42 -3.82
CA THR A 139 -16.44 -7.34 -3.52
C THR A 139 -16.18 -6.45 -4.73
N PHE A 140 -15.99 -7.01 -5.93
CA PHE A 140 -15.85 -6.22 -7.16
C PHE A 140 -17.11 -5.43 -7.50
N ALA A 141 -18.29 -6.03 -7.35
CA ALA A 141 -19.55 -5.34 -7.53
C ALA A 141 -19.73 -4.17 -6.54
N PHE A 142 -19.24 -4.31 -5.30
CA PHE A 142 -19.21 -3.22 -4.33
C PHE A 142 -18.25 -2.11 -4.76
N ILE A 143 -17.01 -2.45 -5.14
CA ILE A 143 -16.01 -1.51 -5.63
C ILE A 143 -16.55 -0.67 -6.80
N ALA A 144 -17.21 -1.32 -7.76
CA ALA A 144 -17.81 -0.64 -8.91
C ALA A 144 -18.83 0.45 -8.49
N ARG A 145 -19.65 0.17 -7.46
CA ARG A 145 -20.60 1.14 -6.92
C ARG A 145 -19.96 2.28 -6.16
N MET A 146 -18.81 2.03 -5.52
CA MET A 146 -18.14 3.04 -4.70
C MET A 146 -17.47 4.13 -5.53
N GLN A 147 -17.16 3.90 -6.81
CA GLN A 147 -16.53 4.89 -7.70
C GLN A 147 -15.28 5.53 -7.07
N VAL A 148 -14.43 4.71 -6.51
CA VAL A 148 -13.11 5.11 -5.98
C VAL A 148 -12.07 5.15 -7.08
N THR A 149 -10.86 5.63 -6.77
CA THR A 149 -9.80 5.88 -7.73
C THR A 149 -8.65 4.89 -7.64
N HIS A 150 -8.56 4.16 -6.53
CA HIS A 150 -7.44 3.27 -6.23
C HIS A 150 -7.91 2.04 -5.45
N ILE A 151 -7.27 0.90 -5.69
CA ILE A 151 -7.47 -0.35 -4.94
C ILE A 151 -6.10 -0.90 -4.55
N SER A 152 -5.95 -1.24 -3.27
CA SER A 152 -4.83 -2.03 -2.78
C SER A 152 -5.34 -3.45 -2.52
N ALA A 153 -4.81 -4.46 -3.22
CA ALA A 153 -5.25 -5.86 -3.09
C ALA A 153 -4.06 -6.74 -2.66
N TYR A 154 -4.06 -7.15 -1.40
CA TYR A 154 -2.95 -7.94 -0.83
C TYR A 154 -3.37 -9.38 -0.58
N LEU A 155 -2.45 -10.31 -0.75
CA LEU A 155 -2.59 -11.67 -0.26
C LEU A 155 -2.50 -11.67 1.28
N LEU A 156 -3.39 -12.39 1.94
CA LEU A 156 -3.30 -12.58 3.39
C LEU A 156 -1.99 -13.33 3.72
N LYS A 157 -1.13 -12.69 4.48
CA LYS A 157 0.06 -13.31 5.07
C LYS A 157 -0.15 -13.46 6.56
N ILE A 158 0.01 -14.68 7.06
CA ILE A 158 -0.07 -14.96 8.49
C ILE A 158 1.32 -14.81 9.08
N GLU A 159 1.52 -13.78 9.87
CA GLU A 159 2.80 -13.52 10.51
C GLU A 159 2.95 -14.33 11.80
N PRO A 160 4.12 -14.95 12.04
CA PRO A 160 4.40 -15.72 13.24
C PRO A 160 4.13 -14.93 14.54
N GLY A 161 3.60 -15.60 15.56
CA GLY A 161 3.33 -15.00 16.87
C GLY A 161 2.03 -14.19 16.97
N THR A 162 1.32 -13.98 15.85
CA THR A 162 0.03 -13.29 15.84
C THR A 162 -1.12 -14.16 16.35
N PRO A 163 -2.28 -13.58 16.73
CA PRO A 163 -3.47 -14.38 17.03
C PRO A 163 -3.91 -15.26 15.86
N PHE A 164 -3.73 -14.80 14.61
CA PHE A 164 -4.04 -15.58 13.42
C PHE A 164 -3.13 -16.80 13.27
N ASP A 165 -1.85 -16.68 13.55
CA ASP A 165 -0.90 -17.78 13.55
C ASP A 165 -1.32 -18.89 14.54
N ARG A 166 -1.70 -18.50 15.75
CA ARG A 166 -2.18 -19.45 16.79
C ARG A 166 -3.47 -20.16 16.41
N LEU A 167 -4.29 -19.56 15.59
CA LEU A 167 -5.59 -20.05 15.16
C LEU A 167 -5.56 -20.68 13.77
N GLN A 168 -4.43 -20.68 13.06
CA GLN A 168 -4.32 -21.03 11.64
C GLN A 168 -4.99 -22.37 11.33
N ALA A 169 -4.76 -23.40 12.14
CA ALA A 169 -5.36 -24.73 11.95
C ALA A 169 -6.90 -24.76 12.09
N LYS A 170 -7.51 -23.70 12.64
CA LYS A 170 -8.97 -23.56 12.83
C LYS A 170 -9.59 -22.57 11.85
N LEU A 171 -8.76 -21.83 11.10
CA LEU A 171 -9.25 -20.90 10.10
C LEU A 171 -9.64 -21.68 8.85
N ALA A 172 -10.82 -21.40 8.31
CA ALA A 172 -11.26 -21.96 7.03
C ALA A 172 -10.61 -21.13 5.89
N LEU A 173 -9.29 -21.27 5.73
CA LEU A 173 -8.52 -20.62 4.69
C LEU A 173 -8.74 -21.34 3.36
N PRO A 174 -8.80 -20.63 2.21
CA PRO A 174 -8.78 -21.25 0.91
C PRO A 174 -7.41 -21.90 0.64
N GLU A 175 -7.41 -22.93 -0.21
CA GLU A 175 -6.18 -23.57 -0.68
C GLU A 175 -5.35 -22.60 -1.52
N GLU A 176 -4.03 -22.80 -1.57
CA GLU A 176 -3.09 -21.91 -2.25
C GLU A 176 -3.43 -21.69 -3.73
N ASP A 177 -3.78 -22.76 -4.46
CA ASP A 177 -4.20 -22.66 -5.86
C ASP A 177 -5.45 -21.76 -6.02
N THR A 178 -6.39 -21.83 -5.07
CA THR A 178 -7.58 -20.96 -5.06
C THR A 178 -7.17 -19.51 -4.81
N VAL A 179 -6.22 -19.26 -3.93
CA VAL A 179 -5.69 -17.90 -3.67
C VAL A 179 -5.00 -17.34 -4.91
N CYS A 180 -4.21 -18.16 -5.60
CA CYS A 180 -3.59 -17.79 -6.88
C CYS A 180 -4.65 -17.44 -7.94
N GLN A 181 -5.72 -18.23 -8.04
CA GLN A 181 -6.85 -17.96 -8.92
C GLN A 181 -7.54 -16.63 -8.55
N MET A 182 -7.79 -16.38 -7.27
CA MET A 182 -8.38 -15.11 -6.78
C MET A 182 -7.52 -13.91 -7.17
N TYR A 183 -6.20 -14.02 -7.08
CA TYR A 183 -5.30 -12.94 -7.50
C TYR A 183 -5.42 -12.64 -8.99
N LEU A 184 -5.39 -13.67 -9.84
CA LEU A 184 -5.55 -13.50 -11.29
C LEU A 184 -6.93 -12.95 -11.66
N GLN A 185 -7.99 -13.43 -11.01
CA GLN A 185 -9.34 -12.89 -11.12
C GLN A 185 -9.37 -11.40 -10.73
N THR A 186 -8.67 -11.02 -9.64
CA THR A 186 -8.59 -9.62 -9.19
C THR A 186 -7.96 -8.73 -10.26
N VAL A 187 -6.84 -9.15 -10.85
CA VAL A 187 -6.17 -8.40 -11.93
C VAL A 187 -7.11 -8.19 -13.12
N GLU A 188 -7.80 -9.25 -13.55
CA GLU A 188 -8.74 -9.18 -14.67
C GLU A 188 -9.93 -8.29 -14.36
N ARG A 189 -10.59 -8.51 -13.22
CA ARG A 189 -11.83 -7.80 -12.86
C ARG A 189 -11.60 -6.32 -12.58
N LEU A 190 -10.52 -5.97 -11.88
CA LEU A 190 -10.16 -4.57 -11.66
C LEU A 190 -9.80 -3.88 -12.98
N GLY A 191 -9.10 -4.58 -13.90
CA GLY A 191 -8.86 -4.09 -15.25
C GLY A 191 -10.14 -3.76 -16.01
N GLN A 192 -11.15 -4.65 -15.97
CA GLN A 192 -12.47 -4.42 -16.56
C GLN A 192 -13.23 -3.24 -15.92
N LEU A 193 -12.96 -2.95 -14.64
CA LEU A 193 -13.51 -1.79 -13.92
C LEU A 193 -12.74 -0.50 -14.16
N GLY A 194 -11.66 -0.53 -14.97
CA GLY A 194 -10.86 0.62 -15.34
C GLY A 194 -9.73 0.97 -14.35
N PHE A 195 -9.32 -0.01 -13.52
CA PHE A 195 -8.14 0.11 -12.68
C PHE A 195 -6.98 -0.64 -13.33
N ALA A 196 -5.90 0.08 -13.68
CA ALA A 196 -4.68 -0.54 -14.17
C ALA A 196 -3.81 -0.99 -12.99
N GLN A 197 -3.34 -2.23 -13.01
CA GLN A 197 -2.31 -2.67 -12.09
C GLN A 197 -1.03 -1.89 -12.38
N TYR A 198 -0.40 -1.24 -11.40
CA TYR A 198 0.85 -0.55 -11.59
C TYR A 198 2.02 -1.18 -10.81
N GLU A 199 1.73 -1.96 -9.77
CA GLU A 199 2.68 -2.85 -9.10
C GLU A 199 1.93 -4.07 -8.53
N ILE A 200 2.65 -4.99 -7.87
CA ILE A 200 2.18 -6.33 -7.51
C ILE A 200 0.84 -6.34 -6.75
N SER A 201 0.57 -5.34 -5.91
CA SER A 201 -0.61 -5.28 -5.03
C SER A 201 -1.53 -4.09 -5.29
N ASN A 202 -1.12 -3.12 -6.11
CA ASN A 202 -1.88 -1.88 -6.25
C ASN A 202 -2.36 -1.61 -7.67
N PHE A 203 -3.60 -1.11 -7.74
CA PHE A 203 -4.36 -0.84 -8.95
C PHE A 203 -4.95 0.56 -8.87
N ALA A 204 -4.85 1.33 -9.95
CA ALA A 204 -5.34 2.70 -9.95
C ALA A 204 -6.03 3.05 -11.27
N ARG A 205 -6.94 4.01 -11.24
CA ARG A 205 -7.31 4.75 -12.43
C ARG A 205 -6.11 5.59 -12.90
N PRO A 206 -5.96 5.86 -14.20
CA PRO A 206 -4.83 6.65 -14.72
C PRO A 206 -4.65 7.96 -13.95
N GLY A 207 -3.44 8.21 -13.44
CA GLY A 207 -3.07 9.40 -12.67
C GLY A 207 -3.44 9.37 -11.18
N TYR A 208 -3.90 8.22 -10.66
CA TYR A 208 -4.21 8.03 -9.25
C TYR A 208 -3.35 6.94 -8.58
N GLU A 209 -2.23 6.59 -9.22
CA GLU A 209 -1.23 5.73 -8.59
C GLU A 209 -0.72 6.38 -7.30
N SER A 210 -0.58 5.62 -6.20
CA SER A 210 -0.06 6.18 -4.94
C SER A 210 1.39 6.61 -5.13
N ARG A 211 1.62 7.92 -5.13
CA ARG A 211 2.96 8.50 -5.28
C ARG A 211 3.86 8.09 -4.12
N HIS A 212 3.30 8.02 -2.91
CA HIS A 212 4.05 7.60 -1.74
C HIS A 212 4.50 6.14 -1.84
N ASN A 213 3.60 5.21 -2.22
CA ASN A 213 3.96 3.80 -2.37
C ASN A 213 5.00 3.60 -3.49
N LEU A 214 4.90 4.36 -4.57
CA LEU A 214 5.88 4.30 -5.65
C LEU A 214 7.29 4.67 -5.20
N LYS A 215 7.47 5.55 -4.22
CA LYS A 215 8.81 5.87 -3.68
C LYS A 215 9.53 4.64 -3.14
N TYR A 216 8.82 3.75 -2.47
CA TYR A 216 9.42 2.51 -1.96
C TYR A 216 9.89 1.61 -3.11
N TRP A 217 9.05 1.41 -4.12
CA TRP A 217 9.39 0.60 -5.29
C TRP A 217 10.49 1.19 -6.16
N LEU A 218 10.63 2.51 -6.17
CA LEU A 218 11.61 3.25 -6.97
C LEU A 218 12.89 3.57 -6.20
N LEU A 219 12.95 3.20 -4.91
CA LEU A 219 14.05 3.54 -4.02
C LEU A 219 14.32 5.06 -3.97
N GLU A 220 13.26 5.86 -4.08
CA GLU A 220 13.35 7.29 -3.85
C GLU A 220 13.53 7.57 -2.36
N PRO A 221 14.23 8.65 -1.97
CA PRO A 221 14.43 8.97 -0.57
C PRO A 221 13.12 9.23 0.18
N TYR A 222 13.00 8.70 1.37
CA TYR A 222 11.90 8.98 2.31
C TYR A 222 12.39 8.91 3.75
N LEU A 223 11.72 9.67 4.62
CA LEU A 223 11.99 9.72 6.06
C LEU A 223 10.79 9.18 6.83
N GLY A 224 11.01 8.14 7.61
CA GLY A 224 10.06 7.61 8.56
C GLY A 224 10.10 8.42 9.86
N LEU A 225 8.95 8.96 10.26
CA LEU A 225 8.81 9.74 11.48
C LEU A 225 7.98 8.95 12.50
N GLY A 226 8.60 8.63 13.61
CA GLY A 226 7.98 7.84 14.68
C GLY A 226 8.57 6.44 14.84
N PRO A 227 8.23 5.75 15.93
CA PRO A 227 8.74 4.41 16.19
C PRO A 227 8.33 3.41 15.11
N SER A 228 9.28 2.59 14.69
CA SER A 228 9.14 1.56 13.64
C SER A 228 8.81 2.12 12.24
N ALA A 229 8.90 3.42 12.03
CA ALA A 229 8.80 4.01 10.71
C ALA A 229 10.18 3.95 10.04
N HIS A 230 10.30 3.14 8.98
CA HIS A 230 11.55 2.97 8.24
C HIS A 230 11.85 4.18 7.37
N SER A 231 13.13 4.40 7.12
CA SER A 231 13.65 5.44 6.23
C SER A 231 14.59 4.83 5.20
N LEU A 232 14.62 5.43 4.01
CA LEU A 232 15.71 5.30 3.05
C LEU A 232 16.25 6.71 2.79
N TRP A 233 17.39 7.03 3.36
CA TRP A 233 17.94 8.37 3.29
C TRP A 233 19.45 8.35 3.11
N ASN A 234 19.94 9.12 2.16
CA ASN A 234 21.39 9.16 1.82
C ASN A 234 21.99 7.76 1.56
N GLY A 235 21.24 6.87 0.91
CA GLY A 235 21.68 5.52 0.59
C GLY A 235 21.73 4.55 1.77
N ARG A 236 21.12 4.89 2.89
CA ARG A 236 21.01 4.00 4.07
C ARG A 236 19.57 3.77 4.48
N ARG A 237 19.29 2.54 4.94
CA ARG A 237 18.05 2.15 5.58
C ARG A 237 18.21 2.20 7.08
N PHE A 238 17.25 2.78 7.76
CA PHE A 238 17.21 2.85 9.22
C PHE A 238 15.78 3.10 9.71
N TYR A 239 15.56 2.87 10.99
CA TYR A 239 14.34 3.26 11.69
C TYR A 239 14.66 3.55 13.16
N PHE A 240 13.70 4.12 13.89
CA PHE A 240 13.75 4.25 15.35
C PHE A 240 12.83 3.21 15.96
N ASP A 241 13.32 2.46 16.94
CA ASP A 241 12.51 1.46 17.64
C ASP A 241 11.52 2.11 18.62
N ARG A 242 10.80 1.29 19.40
CA ARG A 242 9.79 1.77 20.35
C ARG A 242 10.35 2.65 21.45
N ASP A 243 11.64 2.50 21.75
CA ASP A 243 12.37 3.28 22.74
C ASP A 243 13.08 4.49 22.11
N TRP A 244 12.81 4.78 20.85
CA TRP A 244 13.42 5.85 20.05
C TRP A 244 14.93 5.68 19.84
N ILE A 245 15.42 4.45 19.90
CA ILE A 245 16.80 4.12 19.60
C ILE A 245 16.94 3.90 18.08
N TRP A 246 17.90 4.58 17.48
CA TRP A 246 18.20 4.44 16.05
C TRP A 246 18.73 3.04 15.74
N GLN A 247 18.14 2.40 14.75
CA GLN A 247 18.48 1.08 14.26
C GLN A 247 18.94 1.18 12.81
N ASP A 248 20.20 0.81 12.55
CA ASP A 248 20.78 0.79 11.21
C ASP A 248 20.51 -0.54 10.52
N GLU A 249 19.87 -0.50 9.35
CA GLU A 249 19.64 -1.67 8.51
C GLU A 249 20.66 -1.79 7.36
N GLY A 250 21.64 -0.88 7.31
CA GLY A 250 22.70 -0.90 6.32
C GLY A 250 22.43 -0.08 5.06
N PRO A 251 23.25 -0.26 4.02
CA PRO A 251 23.06 0.41 2.74
C PRO A 251 21.82 -0.08 2.05
N GLY A 252 21.17 0.79 1.27
CA GLY A 252 20.03 0.47 0.43
C GLY A 252 20.13 1.12 -0.94
N GLY A 253 19.41 0.59 -1.91
CA GLY A 253 19.34 1.13 -3.26
C GLY A 253 20.44 0.63 -4.21
N ASP A 254 21.07 -0.50 -3.91
CA ASP A 254 22.00 -1.15 -4.83
C ASP A 254 21.29 -1.70 -6.08
N ARG A 255 22.05 -2.23 -7.02
CA ARG A 255 21.53 -2.75 -8.29
C ARG A 255 20.63 -3.95 -8.09
N GLU A 256 20.95 -4.84 -7.19
CA GLU A 256 20.18 -6.04 -6.89
C GLU A 256 18.81 -5.66 -6.34
N GLU A 257 18.75 -4.74 -5.38
CA GLU A 257 17.51 -4.23 -4.82
C GLU A 257 16.68 -3.47 -5.87
N GLN A 258 17.31 -2.69 -6.75
CA GLN A 258 16.65 -2.03 -7.87
C GLN A 258 15.98 -3.03 -8.82
N ILE A 259 16.61 -4.17 -9.09
CA ILE A 259 16.06 -5.26 -9.90
C ILE A 259 14.89 -5.91 -9.15
N LEU A 260 15.09 -6.27 -7.89
CA LEU A 260 14.11 -6.95 -7.05
C LEU A 260 12.81 -6.16 -6.93
N LEU A 261 12.90 -4.88 -6.68
CA LEU A 261 11.71 -4.00 -6.55
C LEU A 261 11.15 -3.63 -7.93
N GLY A 262 12.02 -3.30 -8.87
CA GLY A 262 11.61 -2.85 -10.19
C GLY A 262 10.88 -3.91 -11.02
N LEU A 263 11.20 -5.19 -10.88
CA LEU A 263 10.47 -6.29 -11.55
C LEU A 263 9.05 -6.47 -11.03
N ARG A 264 8.74 -6.03 -9.80
CA ARG A 264 7.39 -6.03 -9.24
C ARG A 264 6.51 -4.86 -9.72
N LEU A 265 7.11 -3.89 -10.39
CA LEU A 265 6.38 -2.82 -11.08
C LEU A 265 5.95 -3.28 -12.48
N ASN A 266 4.75 -2.91 -12.90
CA ASN A 266 4.30 -3.20 -14.28
C ASN A 266 5.17 -2.55 -15.35
N ARG A 267 5.84 -1.43 -15.05
CA ARG A 267 6.81 -0.80 -15.95
C ARG A 267 8.12 -1.59 -16.08
N GLY A 268 8.39 -2.51 -15.13
CA GLY A 268 9.58 -3.34 -15.12
C GLY A 268 10.89 -2.56 -15.03
N ILE A 269 11.99 -3.22 -15.42
CA ILE A 269 13.36 -2.69 -15.44
C ILE A 269 13.92 -2.68 -16.86
N PRO A 270 14.98 -1.91 -17.17
CA PRO A 270 15.77 -2.09 -18.39
C PRO A 270 16.28 -3.52 -18.46
N GLU A 271 16.21 -4.13 -19.64
CA GLU A 271 16.57 -5.55 -19.80
C GLU A 271 18.08 -5.80 -19.57
N ASP A 272 18.92 -4.84 -19.92
CA ASP A 272 20.37 -4.88 -19.74
C ASP A 272 20.82 -4.85 -18.26
N TRP A 273 19.87 -4.68 -17.33
CA TRP A 273 20.15 -4.81 -15.90
C TRP A 273 20.28 -6.27 -15.46
N LEU A 274 19.68 -7.21 -16.21
CA LEU A 274 19.75 -8.64 -15.91
C LEU A 274 21.05 -9.22 -16.46
N THR A 275 21.75 -9.94 -15.61
CA THR A 275 22.95 -10.72 -16.00
C THR A 275 22.62 -12.12 -16.50
N ARG A 276 21.46 -12.64 -16.07
CA ARG A 276 20.93 -13.94 -16.48
C ARG A 276 19.85 -13.79 -17.55
N ASP A 277 19.76 -14.82 -18.41
CA ASP A 277 18.80 -14.83 -19.52
C ASP A 277 17.36 -15.01 -19.03
N PRO A 278 16.45 -14.03 -19.23
CA PRO A 278 15.05 -14.14 -18.86
C PRO A 278 14.20 -14.94 -19.86
N ALA A 279 14.76 -15.41 -20.98
CA ALA A 279 14.01 -16.07 -22.06
C ALA A 279 13.17 -17.28 -21.59
N PRO A 280 13.60 -18.15 -20.67
CA PRO A 280 12.76 -19.24 -20.16
C PRO A 280 11.48 -18.74 -19.49
N TYR A 281 11.55 -17.65 -18.72
CA TYR A 281 10.39 -17.06 -18.04
C TYR A 281 9.44 -16.35 -18.99
N ILE A 282 10.00 -15.74 -20.06
CA ILE A 282 9.20 -15.14 -21.13
C ILE A 282 8.43 -16.22 -21.88
N ALA A 283 9.11 -17.28 -22.27
CA ALA A 283 8.49 -18.43 -22.96
C ALA A 283 7.41 -19.10 -22.09
N GLY A 284 7.63 -19.19 -20.77
CA GLY A 284 6.66 -19.70 -19.79
C GLY A 284 5.50 -18.75 -19.49
N GLY A 285 5.53 -17.52 -20.00
CA GLY A 285 4.48 -16.50 -19.76
C GLY A 285 4.53 -15.89 -18.36
N PHE A 286 5.64 -15.99 -17.65
CA PHE A 286 5.85 -15.37 -16.34
C PHE A 286 6.47 -13.97 -16.44
N MET A 287 7.17 -13.67 -17.51
CA MET A 287 7.73 -12.36 -17.81
C MET A 287 7.30 -11.90 -19.19
N ARG A 288 7.37 -10.60 -19.41
CA ARG A 288 7.13 -9.97 -20.71
C ARG A 288 8.23 -8.99 -21.03
N ARG A 289 8.55 -8.87 -22.33
CA ARG A 289 9.48 -7.88 -22.87
C ARG A 289 8.69 -6.84 -23.67
N ALA A 290 8.89 -5.58 -23.37
CA ALA A 290 8.29 -4.49 -24.12
C ALA A 290 9.17 -3.23 -24.05
N ASN A 291 9.42 -2.58 -25.18
CA ASN A 291 10.16 -1.30 -25.28
C ASN A 291 11.52 -1.32 -24.57
N GLY A 292 12.31 -2.40 -24.73
CA GLY A 292 13.63 -2.57 -24.08
C GLY A 292 13.57 -2.78 -22.57
N ARG A 293 12.40 -3.04 -22.03
CA ARG A 293 12.17 -3.31 -20.61
C ARG A 293 11.60 -4.72 -20.43
N ILE A 294 11.82 -5.24 -19.25
CA ILE A 294 11.30 -6.52 -18.82
C ILE A 294 10.53 -6.38 -17.51
N SER A 295 9.40 -7.05 -17.40
CA SER A 295 8.56 -7.04 -16.21
C SER A 295 7.92 -8.40 -15.98
N LEU A 296 7.53 -8.68 -14.73
CA LEU A 296 6.70 -9.83 -14.42
C LEU A 296 5.29 -9.65 -15.00
N THR A 297 4.71 -10.77 -15.46
CA THR A 297 3.25 -10.85 -15.73
C THR A 297 2.51 -11.09 -14.42
N PRO A 298 1.16 -10.97 -14.37
CA PRO A 298 0.41 -11.37 -13.18
C PRO A 298 0.71 -12.81 -12.71
N ARG A 299 0.96 -13.75 -13.62
CA ARG A 299 1.40 -15.10 -13.27
C ARG A 299 2.81 -15.13 -12.69
N GLY A 300 3.70 -14.30 -13.22
CA GLY A 300 5.06 -14.16 -12.69
C GLY A 300 5.08 -13.50 -11.30
N MET A 301 4.18 -12.58 -11.02
CA MET A 301 4.06 -11.94 -9.70
C MET A 301 3.72 -12.93 -8.59
N LEU A 302 2.90 -13.96 -8.89
CA LEU A 302 2.58 -15.04 -7.94
C LEU A 302 3.80 -15.86 -7.50
N VAL A 303 4.79 -16.02 -8.38
CA VAL A 303 6.01 -16.78 -8.14
C VAL A 303 7.26 -15.90 -8.16
N SER A 304 7.07 -14.61 -7.90
CA SER A 304 8.12 -13.60 -8.03
C SER A 304 9.38 -13.92 -7.22
N ASN A 305 9.23 -14.44 -6.02
CA ASN A 305 10.39 -14.76 -5.17
C ASN A 305 11.29 -15.83 -5.79
N THR A 306 10.71 -16.88 -6.39
CA THR A 306 11.48 -17.93 -7.09
C THR A 306 12.20 -17.36 -8.31
N ILE A 307 11.47 -16.57 -9.13
CA ILE A 307 12.06 -15.97 -10.35
C ILE A 307 13.19 -15.01 -9.97
N LEU A 308 12.99 -14.18 -8.93
CA LEU A 308 13.98 -13.22 -8.49
C LEU A 308 15.22 -13.89 -7.92
N ALA A 309 15.07 -14.93 -7.10
CA ALA A 309 16.20 -15.71 -6.59
C ALA A 309 17.03 -16.29 -7.74
N GLU A 310 16.38 -16.88 -8.76
CA GLU A 310 17.10 -17.47 -9.91
C GLU A 310 17.73 -16.42 -10.84
N LEU A 311 17.21 -15.21 -10.91
CA LEU A 311 17.75 -14.14 -11.77
C LEU A 311 18.87 -13.34 -11.10
N LEU A 312 18.95 -13.32 -9.75
CA LEU A 312 19.93 -12.55 -8.98
C LEU A 312 21.10 -13.39 -8.46
N ASP A 313 20.93 -14.73 -8.28
CA ASP A 313 22.03 -15.66 -7.95
C ASP A 313 23.01 -15.85 -9.12
#